data_833ada5b20a88c40594ef460da07a386
#
_entry.id   833ada5b20a88c40594ef460da07a386
#
_cell.length_a   1.000
_cell.length_b   1.000
_cell.length_c   1.000
_cell.angle_alpha   90.00
_cell.angle_beta   90.00
_cell.angle_gamma   90.00
#
_symmetry.space_group_name_H-M   'P 1'
#
loop_
_entity.id
_entity.type
_entity.pdbx_description
1 polymer ?
#
loop_
_entity_poly.entity_id
_entity_poly.type
_entity_poly.pdbx_seq_one_letter_code
_entity_poly.pdbx_strand_id
1 'polypeptide(L)'
;MIKGTLVAGVLGESIMARKPASMYRRLKGPAYTRRKYIGGVPNNRIQSFHAGNRVAAETGMFPVVMELRADNNCQIRHTALEAARVISNSTIRKIAGTQGYALRVHTFPHHVLRENKQATGAGADRVSQGMRCAFGKNVGTAARVKRGQRVISLQVNPENYLTARDA
;
A
#
# COMPACT_ATOMS: atom_id res chain seq x y z
N MET A 1 -23.94 -19.32 14.40
CA MET A 1 -24.13 -18.17 15.33
C MET A 1 -22.99 -18.19 16.34
N ILE A 2 -21.90 -17.49 16.08
CA ILE A 2 -20.81 -17.31 17.06
C ILE A 2 -20.57 -15.81 17.14
N LYS A 3 -21.04 -15.22 18.23
CA LYS A 3 -20.80 -13.83 18.61
C LYS A 3 -19.38 -13.74 19.17
N GLY A 4 -18.45 -13.13 18.45
CA GLY A 4 -17.14 -12.77 18.97
C GLY A 4 -17.23 -11.48 19.78
N THR A 5 -16.95 -11.59 21.05
CA THR A 5 -16.89 -10.51 22.04
C THR A 5 -15.75 -9.55 21.70
N LEU A 6 -16.09 -8.29 21.42
CA LEU A 6 -15.15 -7.18 21.38
C LEU A 6 -14.66 -6.88 22.80
N VAL A 7 -13.39 -7.10 23.05
CA VAL A 7 -12.73 -6.61 24.27
C VAL A 7 -12.46 -5.11 24.06
N ALA A 8 -13.28 -4.29 24.65
CA ALA A 8 -13.03 -2.87 24.83
C ALA A 8 -12.15 -2.68 26.06
N GLY A 9 -11.02 -2.07 25.91
CA GLY A 9 -10.21 -1.68 27.06
C GLY A 9 -8.78 -1.29 26.73
N VAL A 10 -8.56 -0.10 26.20
CA VAL A 10 -7.48 0.79 26.63
C VAL A 10 -7.94 2.23 26.36
N LEU A 11 -8.04 2.98 27.43
CA LEU A 11 -8.40 4.37 27.50
C LEU A 11 -7.35 5.27 26.80
N GLY A 12 -7.82 6.21 25.98
CA GLY A 12 -7.27 7.56 25.99
C GLY A 12 -6.26 7.94 24.94
N GLU A 13 -6.38 7.48 23.69
CA GLU A 13 -6.00 8.30 22.54
C GLU A 13 -7.04 8.10 21.46
N SER A 14 -7.78 9.15 21.13
CA SER A 14 -8.66 9.15 19.96
C SER A 14 -7.78 8.96 18.73
N ILE A 15 -7.60 7.70 18.33
CA ILE A 15 -6.95 7.37 17.06
C ILE A 15 -7.86 7.93 15.98
N MET A 16 -7.60 9.18 15.59
CA MET A 16 -8.32 9.79 14.47
C MET A 16 -8.14 8.87 13.27
N ALA A 17 -9.24 8.30 12.79
CA ALA A 17 -9.26 7.38 11.67
C ALA A 17 -8.52 7.98 10.47
N ARG A 18 -7.76 7.16 9.75
CA ARG A 18 -7.06 7.61 8.54
C ARG A 18 -8.08 8.08 7.51
N LYS A 19 -7.79 9.18 6.83
CA LYS A 19 -8.61 9.66 5.73
C LYS A 19 -8.74 8.59 4.63
N PRO A 20 -9.89 8.51 3.93
CA PRO A 20 -10.11 7.56 2.84
C PRO A 20 -9.03 7.65 1.75
N ALA A 21 -8.72 6.53 1.11
CA ALA A 21 -7.72 6.47 0.04
C ALA A 21 -8.09 7.35 -1.18
N SER A 22 -9.37 7.57 -1.42
CA SER A 22 -9.88 8.44 -2.49
C SER A 22 -9.35 9.88 -2.42
N MET A 23 -9.11 10.40 -1.21
CA MET A 23 -8.54 11.75 -1.03
C MET A 23 -7.09 11.87 -1.51
N TYR A 24 -6.36 10.75 -1.56
CA TYR A 24 -4.95 10.72 -1.98
C TYR A 24 -4.75 10.12 -3.38
N ARG A 25 -5.82 9.66 -4.05
CA ARG A 25 -5.75 9.00 -5.35
C ARG A 25 -5.16 9.88 -6.44
N ARG A 26 -5.53 11.17 -6.46
CA ARG A 26 -5.14 12.09 -7.54
C ARG A 26 -3.68 12.53 -7.41
N LEU A 27 -2.96 12.53 -8.54
CA LEU A 27 -1.65 13.14 -8.66
C LEU A 27 -1.79 14.66 -8.69
N LYS A 28 -1.29 15.32 -7.65
CA LYS A 28 -1.24 16.79 -7.58
C LYS A 28 0.22 17.23 -7.46
N GLY A 29 0.67 18.09 -8.35
CA GLY A 29 2.00 18.69 -8.32
C GLY A 29 3.17 17.67 -8.33
N PRO A 30 4.39 18.09 -8.04
CA PRO A 30 5.57 17.23 -7.95
C PRO A 30 5.52 16.33 -6.73
N ALA A 31 6.27 15.23 -6.74
CA ALA A 31 6.39 14.33 -5.61
C ALA A 31 7.08 15.02 -4.42
N TYR A 32 6.52 14.86 -3.23
CA TYR A 32 7.11 15.38 -1.99
C TYR A 32 8.10 14.36 -1.43
N THR A 33 9.38 14.52 -1.79
CA THR A 33 10.45 13.56 -1.49
C THR A 33 11.71 14.19 -0.90
N ARG A 34 11.77 15.52 -0.82
CA ARG A 34 12.98 16.23 -0.35
C ARG A 34 13.15 16.09 1.15
N ARG A 35 14.07 15.23 1.57
CA ARG A 35 14.35 14.94 2.98
C ARG A 35 14.71 16.16 3.82
N LYS A 36 15.35 17.18 3.23
CA LYS A 36 15.67 18.44 3.91
C LYS A 36 14.44 19.14 4.52
N TYR A 37 13.28 19.01 3.87
CA TYR A 37 12.04 19.68 4.30
C TYR A 37 11.05 18.72 4.98
N ILE A 38 11.39 17.42 5.06
CA ILE A 38 10.56 16.40 5.68
C ILE A 38 11.19 16.07 7.02
N GLY A 39 10.56 16.48 8.11
CA GLY A 39 11.04 16.25 9.48
C GLY A 39 10.98 14.77 9.94
N GLY A 40 11.18 13.85 9.03
CA GLY A 40 11.14 12.41 9.20
C GLY A 40 10.25 11.76 8.14
N VAL A 41 10.83 10.86 7.32
CA VAL A 41 10.08 10.08 6.34
C VAL A 41 9.42 8.90 7.06
N PRO A 42 8.09 8.74 7.00
CA PRO A 42 7.42 7.60 7.62
C PRO A 42 7.91 6.29 7.01
N ASN A 43 8.13 5.29 7.85
CA ASN A 43 8.55 3.98 7.40
C ASN A 43 7.53 3.37 6.43
N ASN A 44 8.06 2.74 5.39
CA ASN A 44 7.29 1.94 4.47
C ASN A 44 6.78 0.68 5.18
N ARG A 45 5.50 0.33 4.96
CA ARG A 45 4.90 -0.89 5.51
C ARG A 45 5.04 -2.11 4.61
N ILE A 46 5.59 -1.97 3.41
CA ILE A 46 5.85 -3.11 2.52
C ILE A 46 7.05 -3.86 3.09
N GLN A 47 6.81 -5.07 3.56
CA GLN A 47 7.87 -5.89 4.17
C GLN A 47 8.85 -6.43 3.13
N SER A 48 8.36 -6.83 1.96
CA SER A 48 9.19 -7.36 0.88
C SER A 48 8.60 -6.99 -0.49
N PHE A 49 9.46 -6.72 -1.45
CA PHE A 49 9.06 -6.48 -2.84
C PHE A 49 9.06 -7.75 -3.69
N HIS A 50 9.59 -8.85 -3.16
CA HIS A 50 9.64 -10.15 -3.78
C HIS A 50 9.06 -11.20 -2.86
N ALA A 51 8.36 -12.19 -3.43
CA ALA A 51 7.88 -13.38 -2.74
C ALA A 51 7.96 -14.59 -3.68
N GLY A 52 8.08 -15.79 -3.12
CA GLY A 52 8.25 -17.03 -3.87
C GLY A 52 9.69 -17.27 -4.34
N ASN A 53 9.86 -18.04 -5.39
CA ASN A 53 11.15 -18.46 -5.91
C ASN A 53 11.71 -17.45 -6.93
N ARG A 54 12.53 -16.53 -6.45
CA ARG A 54 13.15 -15.50 -7.28
C ARG A 54 14.16 -16.08 -8.27
N VAL A 55 14.94 -17.08 -7.85
CA VAL A 55 15.98 -17.68 -8.69
C VAL A 55 15.35 -18.38 -9.89
N ALA A 56 14.29 -19.15 -9.68
CA ALA A 56 13.55 -19.79 -10.76
C ALA A 56 12.92 -18.77 -11.72
N ALA A 57 12.50 -17.63 -11.23
CA ALA A 57 11.98 -16.53 -12.07
C ALA A 57 13.07 -15.92 -12.97
N GLU A 58 14.28 -15.74 -12.44
CA GLU A 58 15.43 -15.18 -13.16
C GLU A 58 15.96 -16.18 -14.22
N THR A 59 15.85 -17.48 -13.97
CA THR A 59 16.23 -18.55 -14.92
C THR A 59 15.15 -18.86 -15.95
N GLY A 60 13.96 -18.21 -15.88
CA GLY A 60 12.89 -18.43 -16.85
C GLY A 60 12.10 -19.71 -16.67
N MET A 61 12.14 -20.33 -15.50
CA MET A 61 11.42 -21.59 -15.22
C MET A 61 9.89 -21.41 -15.24
N PHE A 62 9.39 -20.19 -15.10
CA PHE A 62 7.95 -19.87 -15.13
C PHE A 62 7.57 -19.27 -16.47
N PRO A 63 6.92 -20.02 -17.37
CA PRO A 63 6.62 -19.54 -18.72
C PRO A 63 5.48 -18.53 -18.77
N VAL A 64 4.59 -18.52 -17.75
CA VAL A 64 3.44 -17.62 -17.71
C VAL A 64 3.77 -16.41 -16.84
N VAL A 65 3.71 -15.22 -17.43
CA VAL A 65 3.92 -13.95 -16.76
C VAL A 65 2.63 -13.15 -16.80
N MET A 66 2.09 -12.85 -15.65
CA MET A 66 0.92 -11.96 -15.51
C MET A 66 1.33 -10.64 -14.88
N GLU A 67 0.72 -9.56 -15.34
CA GLU A 67 1.03 -8.21 -14.86
C GLU A 67 -0.23 -7.45 -14.51
N LEU A 68 -0.28 -6.94 -13.30
CA LEU A 68 -1.25 -5.95 -12.91
C LEU A 68 -0.73 -4.57 -13.32
N ARG A 69 -1.43 -3.91 -14.25
CA ARG A 69 -1.08 -2.58 -14.75
C ARG A 69 -2.11 -1.55 -14.31
N ALA A 70 -1.65 -0.32 -14.06
CA ALA A 70 -2.54 0.77 -13.70
C ALA A 70 -3.31 1.26 -14.93
N ASP A 71 -4.63 1.36 -14.83
CA ASP A 71 -5.49 1.90 -15.89
C ASP A 71 -5.43 3.43 -15.95
N ASN A 72 -5.27 4.09 -14.80
CA ASN A 72 -5.23 5.54 -14.67
C ASN A 72 -4.00 6.02 -13.90
N ASN A 73 -3.65 7.31 -14.10
CA ASN A 73 -2.64 7.96 -13.26
C ASN A 73 -3.17 8.10 -11.84
N CYS A 74 -2.51 7.45 -10.88
CA CYS A 74 -2.99 7.46 -9.49
C CYS A 74 -1.84 7.37 -8.48
N GLN A 75 -2.19 7.56 -7.21
CA GLN A 75 -1.32 7.31 -6.08
C GLN A 75 -1.86 6.10 -5.29
N ILE A 76 -0.98 5.14 -5.02
CA ILE A 76 -1.29 3.93 -4.26
C ILE A 76 -0.55 4.01 -2.93
N ARG A 77 -1.29 3.94 -1.82
CA ARG A 77 -0.68 3.95 -0.48
C ARG A 77 0.15 2.69 -0.24
N HIS A 78 1.20 2.82 0.55
CA HIS A 78 2.04 1.68 0.98
C HIS A 78 1.22 0.57 1.64
N THR A 79 0.19 0.92 2.40
CA THR A 79 -0.70 -0.07 3.05
C THR A 79 -1.54 -0.85 2.04
N ALA A 80 -1.97 -0.22 0.94
CA ALA A 80 -2.71 -0.90 -0.12
C ALA A 80 -1.80 -1.85 -0.92
N LEU A 81 -0.57 -1.45 -1.21
CA LEU A 81 0.43 -2.30 -1.86
C LEU A 81 0.78 -3.51 -0.99
N GLU A 82 0.94 -3.32 0.32
CA GLU A 82 1.19 -4.44 1.23
C GLU A 82 -0.01 -5.38 1.32
N ALA A 83 -1.24 -4.86 1.43
CA ALA A 83 -2.44 -5.69 1.43
C ALA A 83 -2.56 -6.51 0.15
N ALA A 84 -2.34 -5.90 -1.02
CA ALA A 84 -2.33 -6.60 -2.31
C ALA A 84 -1.27 -7.71 -2.34
N ARG A 85 -0.03 -7.39 -1.93
CA ARG A 85 1.06 -8.37 -1.84
C ARG A 85 0.70 -9.57 -0.95
N VAL A 86 0.18 -9.31 0.24
CA VAL A 86 -0.15 -10.36 1.23
C VAL A 86 -1.27 -11.25 0.71
N ILE A 87 -2.33 -10.68 0.16
CA ILE A 87 -3.47 -11.44 -0.37
C ILE A 87 -3.03 -12.30 -1.55
N SER A 88 -2.40 -11.70 -2.57
CA SER A 88 -1.91 -12.44 -3.74
C SER A 88 -0.93 -13.55 -3.34
N ASN A 89 0.02 -13.25 -2.48
CA ASN A 89 0.99 -14.24 -1.98
C ASN A 89 0.30 -15.39 -1.23
N SER A 90 -0.68 -15.09 -0.37
CA SER A 90 -1.41 -16.11 0.39
C SER A 90 -2.22 -17.03 -0.53
N THR A 91 -2.90 -16.46 -1.52
CA THR A 91 -3.73 -17.23 -2.45
C THR A 91 -2.89 -18.16 -3.32
N ILE A 92 -1.84 -17.64 -3.95
CA ILE A 92 -0.97 -18.45 -4.82
C ILE A 92 -0.19 -19.50 -4.03
N ARG A 93 0.31 -19.16 -2.86
CA ARG A 93 1.06 -20.10 -2.01
C ARG A 93 0.26 -21.35 -1.63
N LYS A 94 -1.04 -21.21 -1.44
CA LYS A 94 -1.92 -22.36 -1.11
C LYS A 94 -1.97 -23.40 -2.22
N ILE A 95 -1.76 -23.01 -3.47
CA ILE A 95 -1.94 -23.86 -4.65
C ILE A 95 -0.59 -24.26 -5.23
N ALA A 96 0.28 -23.29 -5.51
CA ALA A 96 1.58 -23.54 -6.14
C ALA A 96 2.69 -23.89 -5.12
N GLY A 97 2.40 -23.87 -3.83
CA GLY A 97 3.42 -24.03 -2.79
C GLY A 97 4.37 -22.81 -2.71
N THR A 98 5.46 -22.94 -1.98
CA THR A 98 6.42 -21.83 -1.76
C THR A 98 7.38 -21.63 -2.93
N GLN A 99 7.60 -22.67 -3.77
CA GLN A 99 8.58 -22.67 -4.84
C GLN A 99 7.97 -22.60 -6.25
N GLY A 100 6.66 -22.75 -6.39
CA GLY A 100 5.96 -22.86 -7.68
C GLY A 100 5.55 -21.52 -8.30
N TYR A 101 5.97 -20.39 -7.74
CA TYR A 101 5.65 -19.06 -8.26
C TYR A 101 6.71 -18.03 -7.89
N ALA A 102 6.68 -16.88 -8.58
CA ALA A 102 7.42 -15.69 -8.17
C ALA A 102 6.54 -14.45 -8.33
N LEU A 103 6.39 -13.69 -7.24
CA LEU A 103 5.63 -12.45 -7.18
C LEU A 103 6.58 -11.28 -6.95
N ARG A 104 6.41 -10.19 -7.70
CA ARG A 104 7.20 -8.98 -7.57
C ARG A 104 6.32 -7.73 -7.56
N VAL A 105 6.51 -6.87 -6.57
CA VAL A 105 5.96 -5.51 -6.53
C VAL A 105 6.95 -4.56 -7.19
N HIS A 106 6.53 -3.89 -8.27
CA HIS A 106 7.40 -3.01 -9.07
C HIS A 106 7.38 -1.55 -8.61
N THR A 107 6.37 -1.15 -7.87
CA THR A 107 6.18 0.25 -7.47
C THR A 107 6.67 0.50 -6.05
N PHE A 108 7.55 1.51 -5.89
CA PHE A 108 8.05 1.92 -4.58
C PHE A 108 7.30 3.15 -4.06
N PRO A 109 6.78 3.14 -2.82
CA PRO A 109 6.08 4.27 -2.23
C PRO A 109 7.08 5.31 -1.69
N HIS A 110 7.48 6.25 -2.53
CA HIS A 110 8.46 7.30 -2.20
C HIS A 110 7.84 8.67 -1.90
N HIS A 111 6.60 8.94 -2.36
CA HIS A 111 5.90 10.20 -2.09
C HIS A 111 5.37 10.21 -0.66
N VAL A 112 5.74 11.23 0.13
CA VAL A 112 5.28 11.38 1.51
C VAL A 112 3.92 12.05 1.54
N LEU A 113 2.96 11.37 2.17
CA LEU A 113 1.61 11.88 2.40
C LEU A 113 1.58 12.67 3.70
N ARG A 114 0.89 13.81 3.68
CA ARG A 114 0.70 14.70 4.82
C ARG A 114 -0.78 14.90 5.10
N GLU A 115 -1.11 15.05 6.37
CA GLU A 115 -2.44 15.40 6.83
C GLU A 115 -2.37 16.52 7.87
N ASN A 116 -3.16 17.56 7.66
CA ASN A 116 -3.46 18.52 8.73
C ASN A 116 -4.66 17.99 9.49
N LYS A 117 -4.41 17.41 10.67
CA LYS A 117 -5.46 16.89 11.54
C LYS A 117 -6.02 18.05 12.36
N GLN A 118 -7.30 18.33 12.17
CA GLN A 118 -8.02 19.30 12.97
C GLN A 118 -8.79 18.57 14.07
N ALA A 119 -8.80 19.12 15.27
CA ALA A 119 -9.66 18.62 16.33
C ALA A 119 -11.14 18.85 15.97
N THR A 120 -11.99 17.91 16.31
CA THR A 120 -13.44 18.00 16.12
C THR A 120 -14.12 17.88 17.49
N GLY A 121 -15.17 18.67 17.71
CA GLY A 121 -15.92 18.67 18.95
C GLY A 121 -15.87 20.00 19.70
N ALA A 122 -16.51 20.05 20.87
CA ALA A 122 -16.53 21.25 21.72
C ALA A 122 -15.10 21.61 22.17
N GLY A 123 -14.70 22.88 21.97
CA GLY A 123 -13.35 23.34 22.29
C GLY A 123 -12.29 23.03 21.26
N ALA A 124 -12.66 22.58 20.04
CA ALA A 124 -11.72 22.30 18.94
C ALA A 124 -10.88 23.53 18.54
N ASP A 125 -11.45 24.72 18.64
CA ASP A 125 -10.80 26.02 18.41
C ASP A 125 -9.66 26.31 19.39
N ARG A 126 -9.73 25.79 20.62
CA ARG A 126 -8.65 25.89 21.62
C ARG A 126 -7.49 24.95 21.35
N VAL A 127 -7.71 23.83 20.66
CA VAL A 127 -6.74 22.76 20.42
C VAL A 127 -6.12 22.88 19.03
N SER A 128 -6.89 23.29 18.02
CA SER A 128 -6.43 23.43 16.64
C SER A 128 -6.55 24.87 16.16
N GLN A 129 -5.55 25.31 15.39
CA GLN A 129 -5.53 26.66 14.81
C GLN A 129 -6.32 26.74 13.48
N GLY A 130 -7.20 25.79 13.19
CA GLY A 130 -7.93 25.71 11.94
C GLY A 130 -6.99 25.63 10.72
N MET A 131 -7.18 26.53 9.75
CA MET A 131 -6.32 26.62 8.56
C MET A 131 -5.04 27.44 8.79
N ARG A 132 -4.89 28.11 9.91
CA ARG A 132 -3.61 28.73 10.29
C ARG A 132 -2.61 27.61 10.58
N CYS A 133 -1.41 27.68 9.99
CA CYS A 133 -0.42 26.61 10.04
C CYS A 133 -0.96 25.27 9.46
N ALA A 134 -1.68 25.35 8.34
CA ALA A 134 -2.33 24.21 7.69
C ALA A 134 -1.38 23.18 7.07
N PHE A 135 -0.06 23.40 7.12
CA PHE A 135 0.93 22.44 6.60
C PHE A 135 0.90 21.17 7.43
N GLY A 136 0.45 20.06 6.80
CA GLY A 136 0.20 18.80 7.48
C GLY A 136 1.46 18.10 7.99
N LYS A 137 1.26 17.23 8.99
CA LYS A 137 2.29 16.30 9.47
C LYS A 137 2.35 15.05 8.59
N ASN A 138 3.52 14.42 8.50
CA ASN A 138 3.72 13.21 7.72
C ASN A 138 2.93 12.04 8.32
N VAL A 139 2.13 11.36 7.48
CA VAL A 139 1.27 10.23 7.94
C VAL A 139 1.56 8.91 7.25
N GLY A 140 2.25 8.92 6.13
CA GLY A 140 2.57 7.71 5.39
C GLY A 140 3.23 8.01 4.05
N THR A 141 3.41 6.96 3.26
CA THR A 141 4.00 7.04 1.92
C THR A 141 3.06 6.47 0.87
N ALA A 142 3.22 6.90 -0.37
CA ALA A 142 2.48 6.40 -1.52
C ALA A 142 3.37 6.30 -2.76
N ALA A 143 3.08 5.31 -3.59
CA ALA A 143 3.66 5.18 -4.92
C ALA A 143 2.85 6.00 -5.92
N ARG A 144 3.52 6.73 -6.78
CA ARG A 144 2.93 7.48 -7.89
C ARG A 144 3.04 6.64 -9.15
N VAL A 145 1.90 6.26 -9.69
CA VAL A 145 1.82 5.33 -10.82
C VAL A 145 1.21 6.03 -12.02
N LYS A 146 1.80 5.84 -13.19
CA LYS A 146 1.29 6.33 -14.47
C LYS A 146 0.40 5.25 -15.12
N ARG A 147 -0.48 5.67 -16.01
CA ARG A 147 -1.28 4.75 -16.84
C ARG A 147 -0.36 3.78 -17.60
N GLY A 148 -0.72 2.50 -17.62
CA GLY A 148 0.05 1.42 -18.24
C GLY A 148 1.25 0.93 -17.42
N GLN A 149 1.61 1.58 -16.31
CA GLN A 149 2.74 1.18 -15.48
C GLN A 149 2.44 -0.13 -14.74
N ARG A 150 3.40 -1.04 -14.74
CA ARG A 150 3.33 -2.28 -13.95
C ARG A 150 3.36 -1.98 -12.46
N VAL A 151 2.41 -2.55 -11.73
CA VAL A 151 2.31 -2.45 -10.26
C VAL A 151 2.82 -3.72 -9.61
N ILE A 152 2.29 -4.87 -10.02
CA ILE A 152 2.66 -6.19 -9.54
C ILE A 152 2.86 -7.09 -10.76
N SER A 153 3.84 -7.99 -10.73
CA SER A 153 3.96 -9.10 -11.66
C SER A 153 3.96 -10.42 -10.90
N LEU A 154 3.33 -11.41 -11.50
CA LEU A 154 3.24 -12.77 -10.99
C LEU A 154 3.67 -13.73 -12.08
N GLN A 155 4.63 -14.59 -11.80
CA GLN A 155 5.14 -15.62 -12.68
C GLN A 155 4.76 -16.97 -12.10
N VAL A 156 4.17 -17.84 -12.94
CA VAL A 156 3.65 -19.15 -12.52
C VAL A 156 3.77 -20.17 -13.65
N ASN A 157 3.56 -21.43 -13.31
CA ASN A 157 3.37 -22.49 -14.29
C ASN A 157 1.97 -22.42 -14.92
N PRO A 158 1.80 -22.92 -16.16
CA PRO A 158 0.52 -22.87 -16.88
C PRO A 158 -0.65 -23.50 -16.11
N GLU A 159 -0.37 -24.56 -15.35
CA GLU A 159 -1.36 -25.28 -14.52
C GLU A 159 -2.08 -24.35 -13.51
N ASN A 160 -1.36 -23.37 -12.99
CA ASN A 160 -1.85 -22.45 -11.96
C ASN A 160 -2.38 -21.12 -12.52
N TYR A 161 -2.51 -21.00 -13.86
CA TYR A 161 -2.87 -19.73 -14.52
C TYR A 161 -4.22 -19.17 -14.05
N LEU A 162 -5.27 -19.99 -14.03
CA LEU A 162 -6.61 -19.53 -13.66
C LEU A 162 -6.67 -18.98 -12.23
N THR A 163 -6.08 -19.70 -11.30
CA THR A 163 -6.03 -19.26 -9.90
C THR A 163 -5.15 -18.04 -9.72
N ALA A 164 -4.06 -17.96 -10.45
CA ALA A 164 -3.16 -16.81 -10.43
C ALA A 164 -3.82 -15.55 -10.98
N ARG A 165 -4.74 -15.68 -11.94
CA ARG A 165 -5.53 -14.56 -12.46
C ARG A 165 -6.53 -14.04 -11.41
N ASP A 166 -7.13 -14.93 -10.64
CA ASP A 166 -8.19 -14.59 -9.68
C ASP A 166 -7.63 -14.17 -8.29
N ALA A 167 -6.31 -14.25 -8.09
CA ALA A 167 -5.61 -13.89 -6.86
C ALA A 167 -5.29 -12.40 -6.76
#